data_973d6c754f305b7d094ecd32e6c2277b
#
_entry.id   973d6c754f305b7d094ecd32e6c2277b
#
_cell.length_a   1.000
_cell.length_b   1.000
_cell.length_c   1.000
_cell.angle_alpha   90.00
_cell.angle_beta   90.00
_cell.angle_gamma   90.00
#
_symmetry.space_group_name_H-M   'P 1'
#
loop_
_entity.id
_entity.type
_entity.pdbx_description
1 polymer ?
#
loop_
_entity_poly.entity_id
_entity_poly.type
_entity_poly.pdbx_seq_one_letter_code
_entity_poly.pdbx_strand_id
1 'polypeptide(L)'
;MKLCRVPSTIGCVLLLCAVKIAFSQPSERPENGAVRVTVSMNADGSRTVYEFDDAQHKAIATTTGEDGKLREKIRYDIDEAGRFSSGTIFGPDGHFRFKSRYKYDSSGRLEEETQSAESGTLLHKIVYSYDQTGKRTGYSIFDTNGKLVGRTIAGSPSPTRKK
;
A
#
# COMPACT_ATOMS: atom_id res chain seq x y z
N MET A 1 -0.36 31.58 87.49
CA MET A 1 0.06 30.25 88.07
C MET A 1 -0.36 29.18 87.11
N LYS A 2 0.60 28.30 86.78
CA LYS A 2 0.52 27.00 86.05
C LYS A 2 0.40 27.08 84.51
N LEU A 3 1.50 26.91 83.97
CA LEU A 3 2.03 26.06 82.87
C LEU A 3 1.17 24.86 82.49
N CYS A 4 1.03 24.57 81.16
CA CYS A 4 1.23 23.26 80.55
C CYS A 4 1.26 23.48 79.05
N ARG A 5 2.37 23.39 78.51
CA ARG A 5 3.09 22.42 77.71
C ARG A 5 2.37 21.95 76.39
N VAL A 6 3.04 22.37 75.31
CA VAL A 6 2.96 21.84 73.96
C VAL A 6 3.35 20.33 73.91
N PRO A 7 2.82 19.55 72.92
CA PRO A 7 3.79 19.01 71.99
C PRO A 7 3.40 19.20 70.52
N SER A 8 4.44 19.55 69.84
CA SER A 8 4.66 19.49 68.40
C SER A 8 4.51 18.08 67.84
N THR A 9 3.70 17.92 66.79
CA THR A 9 3.85 16.78 65.90
C THR A 9 3.90 17.31 64.48
N ILE A 10 5.13 17.31 63.96
CA ILE A 10 5.45 17.54 62.55
C ILE A 10 4.97 16.30 61.76
N GLY A 11 3.87 16.44 61.08
CA GLY A 11 3.41 15.49 60.09
C GLY A 11 4.09 15.74 58.77
N CYS A 12 5.13 14.96 58.49
CA CYS A 12 5.81 14.95 57.20
C CYS A 12 4.90 14.24 56.18
N VAL A 13 4.19 15.02 55.36
CA VAL A 13 3.44 14.48 54.24
C VAL A 13 4.43 14.21 53.12
N LEU A 14 4.85 12.94 53.00
CA LEU A 14 5.58 12.40 51.84
C LEU A 14 4.64 12.38 50.64
N LEU A 15 4.77 13.38 49.77
CA LEU A 15 4.12 13.44 48.48
C LEU A 15 4.84 12.43 47.55
N LEU A 16 4.31 11.21 47.48
CA LEU A 16 4.74 10.20 46.49
C LEU A 16 4.32 10.66 45.10
N CYS A 17 5.20 11.36 44.40
CA CYS A 17 5.12 11.57 42.97
C CYS A 17 5.27 10.20 42.28
N ALA A 18 4.16 9.55 41.92
CA ALA A 18 4.14 8.39 41.05
C ALA A 18 4.49 8.88 39.63
N VAL A 19 5.77 8.83 39.28
CA VAL A 19 6.22 8.96 37.90
C VAL A 19 5.72 7.73 37.14
N LYS A 20 4.65 7.89 36.37
CA LYS A 20 4.23 6.91 35.37
C LYS A 20 5.26 6.90 34.26
N ILE A 21 6.25 6.01 34.35
CA ILE A 21 7.13 5.67 33.25
C ILE A 21 6.23 4.92 32.26
N ALA A 22 5.80 5.64 31.22
CA ALA A 22 5.22 5.00 30.05
C ALA A 22 6.35 4.18 29.38
N PHE A 23 6.39 2.89 29.65
CA PHE A 23 7.15 1.95 28.82
C PHE A 23 6.48 1.97 27.46
N SER A 24 7.04 2.71 26.53
CA SER A 24 6.86 2.45 25.10
C SER A 24 7.41 1.07 24.85
N GLN A 25 6.51 0.08 24.69
CA GLN A 25 6.92 -1.22 24.17
C GLN A 25 7.55 -0.96 22.80
N PRO A 26 8.80 -1.40 22.56
CA PRO A 26 9.31 -1.49 21.20
C PRO A 26 8.33 -2.38 20.46
N SER A 27 7.77 -1.89 19.35
CA SER A 27 7.06 -2.73 18.40
C SER A 27 8.06 -3.78 17.95
N GLU A 28 7.99 -4.99 18.54
CA GLU A 28 8.78 -6.12 18.12
C GLU A 28 8.42 -6.36 16.64
N ARG A 29 9.34 -5.98 15.76
CA ARG A 29 9.32 -6.41 14.37
C ARG A 29 9.44 -7.93 14.43
N PRO A 30 8.49 -8.72 13.89
CA PRO A 30 8.58 -10.17 13.96
C PRO A 30 9.87 -10.62 13.29
N GLU A 31 10.78 -11.19 14.06
CA GLU A 31 12.13 -11.60 13.65
C GLU A 31 12.16 -12.88 12.80
N ASN A 32 11.03 -13.44 12.41
CA ASN A 32 11.00 -14.65 11.59
C ASN A 32 9.91 -14.50 10.55
N GLY A 33 10.29 -14.17 9.28
CA GLY A 33 9.56 -14.51 8.06
C GLY A 33 8.02 -14.41 8.09
N ALA A 34 7.47 -13.54 8.93
CA ALA A 34 6.03 -13.39 9.07
C ALA A 34 5.47 -12.80 7.79
N VAL A 35 4.69 -13.59 7.07
CA VAL A 35 3.94 -13.13 5.91
C VAL A 35 2.80 -12.25 6.40
N ARG A 36 2.83 -10.97 6.04
CA ARG A 36 1.73 -10.03 6.31
C ARG A 36 0.67 -10.19 5.24
N VAL A 37 -0.58 -10.45 5.63
CA VAL A 37 -1.71 -10.62 4.71
C VAL A 37 -2.66 -9.43 4.81
N THR A 38 -3.06 -8.88 3.65
CA THR A 38 -4.07 -7.83 3.53
C THR A 38 -5.12 -8.24 2.52
N VAL A 39 -6.39 -8.00 2.84
CA VAL A 39 -7.51 -8.31 1.94
C VAL A 39 -8.21 -7.02 1.53
N SER A 40 -8.42 -6.85 0.21
CA SER A 40 -9.16 -5.73 -0.37
C SER A 40 -10.40 -6.24 -1.10
N MET A 41 -11.55 -5.64 -0.83
CA MET A 41 -12.78 -5.86 -1.62
C MET A 41 -12.87 -4.78 -2.69
N ASN A 42 -13.03 -5.17 -3.94
CA ASN A 42 -13.15 -4.26 -5.07
C ASN A 42 -14.62 -3.90 -5.33
N ALA A 43 -14.85 -2.78 -6.01
CA ALA A 43 -16.20 -2.29 -6.31
C ALA A 43 -17.03 -3.22 -7.21
N ASP A 44 -16.38 -4.12 -7.94
CA ASP A 44 -17.01 -5.13 -8.81
C ASP A 44 -17.30 -6.46 -8.08
N GLY A 45 -17.21 -6.49 -6.75
CA GLY A 45 -17.41 -7.66 -5.90
C GLY A 45 -16.23 -8.64 -5.87
N SER A 46 -15.17 -8.39 -6.66
CA SER A 46 -13.96 -9.21 -6.58
C SER A 46 -13.16 -8.93 -5.31
N ARG A 47 -12.35 -9.91 -4.90
CA ARG A 47 -11.49 -9.85 -3.71
C ARG A 47 -10.04 -10.02 -4.12
N THR A 48 -9.18 -9.13 -3.64
CA THR A 48 -7.73 -9.25 -3.79
C THR A 48 -7.09 -9.52 -2.43
N VAL A 49 -6.32 -10.60 -2.36
CA VAL A 49 -5.49 -10.95 -1.19
C VAL A 49 -4.05 -10.63 -1.52
N TYR A 50 -3.42 -9.81 -0.68
CA TYR A 50 -1.99 -9.49 -0.75
C TYR A 50 -1.25 -10.25 0.34
N GLU A 51 -0.22 -10.99 -0.05
CA GLU A 51 0.70 -11.70 0.83
C GLU A 51 2.07 -11.03 0.69
N PHE A 52 2.58 -10.39 1.75
CA PHE A 52 3.85 -9.66 1.74
C PHE A 52 4.92 -10.49 2.44
N ASP A 53 6.04 -10.69 1.77
CA ASP A 53 7.29 -11.20 2.33
C ASP A 53 8.26 -10.02 2.47
N ASP A 54 8.23 -9.38 3.64
CA ASP A 54 9.05 -8.19 3.90
C ASP A 54 10.55 -8.52 3.90
N ALA A 55 10.95 -9.75 4.24
CA ALA A 55 12.35 -10.18 4.25
C ALA A 55 12.92 -10.34 2.83
N GLN A 56 12.09 -10.73 1.87
CA GLN A 56 12.49 -10.88 0.48
C GLN A 56 12.15 -9.68 -0.40
N HIS A 57 11.55 -8.62 0.16
CA HIS A 57 11.04 -7.47 -0.59
C HIS A 57 10.10 -7.87 -1.74
N LYS A 58 9.17 -8.78 -1.44
CA LYS A 58 8.22 -9.32 -2.42
C LYS A 58 6.80 -9.32 -1.88
N ALA A 59 5.84 -9.29 -2.81
CA ALA A 59 4.45 -9.55 -2.49
C ALA A 59 3.78 -10.35 -3.61
N ILE A 60 2.72 -11.06 -3.23
CA ILE A 60 1.82 -11.74 -4.17
C ILE A 60 0.43 -11.16 -3.97
N ALA A 61 -0.20 -10.69 -5.05
CA ALA A 61 -1.62 -10.34 -5.06
C ALA A 61 -2.39 -11.42 -5.84
N THR A 62 -3.43 -11.96 -5.22
CA THR A 62 -4.33 -12.92 -5.86
C THR A 62 -5.74 -12.34 -5.87
N THR A 63 -6.28 -12.09 -7.07
CA THR A 63 -7.63 -11.56 -7.26
C THR A 63 -8.57 -12.67 -7.66
N THR A 64 -9.65 -12.85 -6.91
CA THR A 64 -10.74 -13.78 -7.20
C THR A 64 -12.03 -13.01 -7.46
N GLY A 65 -12.84 -13.47 -8.42
CA GLY A 65 -14.15 -12.93 -8.67
C GLY A 65 -15.13 -13.22 -7.55
N GLU A 66 -16.32 -12.63 -7.62
CA GLU A 66 -17.44 -12.92 -6.71
C GLU A 66 -17.83 -14.41 -6.75
N ASP A 67 -17.66 -15.07 -7.91
CA ASP A 67 -17.87 -16.51 -8.12
C ASP A 67 -16.74 -17.38 -7.56
N GLY A 68 -15.76 -16.79 -6.86
CA GLY A 68 -14.61 -17.47 -6.27
C GLY A 68 -13.54 -17.89 -7.25
N LYS A 69 -13.70 -17.67 -8.56
CA LYS A 69 -12.70 -18.05 -9.57
C LYS A 69 -11.54 -17.06 -9.61
N LEU A 70 -10.35 -17.61 -9.81
CA LEU A 70 -9.16 -16.79 -10.04
C LEU A 70 -9.36 -15.90 -11.27
N ARG A 71 -9.08 -14.61 -11.13
CA ARG A 71 -9.06 -13.63 -12.23
C ARG A 71 -7.65 -13.24 -12.63
N GLU A 72 -6.80 -13.04 -11.64
CA GLU A 72 -5.45 -12.56 -11.85
C GLU A 72 -4.56 -12.90 -10.66
N LYS A 73 -3.29 -13.13 -10.93
CA LYS A 73 -2.23 -13.22 -9.92
C LYS A 73 -1.08 -12.30 -10.31
N ILE A 74 -0.59 -11.50 -9.36
CA ILE A 74 0.54 -10.60 -9.58
C ILE A 74 1.64 -10.95 -8.59
N ARG A 75 2.88 -11.08 -9.07
CA ARG A 75 4.08 -11.17 -8.24
C ARG A 75 4.78 -9.82 -8.29
N TYR A 76 4.90 -9.16 -7.14
CA TYR A 76 5.54 -7.87 -7.01
C TYR A 76 6.96 -7.98 -6.47
N ASP A 77 7.83 -7.11 -6.98
CA ASP A 77 9.05 -6.70 -6.28
C ASP A 77 8.76 -5.38 -5.55
N ILE A 78 9.35 -5.21 -4.35
CA ILE A 78 9.16 -4.05 -3.47
C ILE A 78 10.49 -3.31 -3.37
N ASP A 79 10.47 -1.98 -3.47
CA ASP A 79 11.65 -1.12 -3.30
C ASP A 79 11.98 -0.90 -1.81
N GLU A 80 13.13 -0.28 -1.54
CA GLU A 80 13.59 0.03 -0.18
C GLU A 80 12.62 0.97 0.60
N ALA A 81 11.78 1.72 -0.11
CA ALA A 81 10.75 2.58 0.48
C ALA A 81 9.43 1.81 0.75
N GLY A 82 9.38 0.49 0.51
CA GLY A 82 8.21 -0.35 0.72
C GLY A 82 7.14 -0.22 -0.36
N ARG A 83 7.47 0.29 -1.55
CA ARG A 83 6.55 0.48 -2.67
C ARG A 83 6.78 -0.61 -3.73
N PHE A 84 5.75 -0.93 -4.51
CA PHE A 84 5.89 -1.83 -5.65
C PHE A 84 6.80 -1.20 -6.72
N SER A 85 7.94 -1.84 -7.02
CA SER A 85 8.87 -1.41 -8.07
C SER A 85 8.60 -2.09 -9.40
N SER A 86 8.14 -3.34 -9.36
CA SER A 86 7.70 -4.09 -10.54
C SER A 86 6.60 -5.10 -10.18
N GLY A 87 5.86 -5.56 -11.19
CA GLY A 87 4.87 -6.62 -11.07
C GLY A 87 4.90 -7.54 -12.28
N THR A 88 4.85 -8.84 -12.07
CA THR A 88 4.65 -9.84 -13.13
C THR A 88 3.23 -10.35 -13.05
N ILE A 89 2.45 -10.12 -14.10
CA ILE A 89 1.01 -10.35 -14.14
C ILE A 89 0.73 -11.67 -14.87
N PHE A 90 -0.09 -12.51 -14.23
CA PHE A 90 -0.56 -13.80 -14.75
C PHE A 90 -2.07 -13.80 -14.86
N GLY A 91 -2.59 -14.43 -15.92
CA GLY A 91 -4.02 -14.61 -16.12
C GLY A 91 -4.65 -15.68 -15.20
N PRO A 92 -5.97 -15.88 -15.32
CA PRO A 92 -6.69 -16.90 -14.56
C PRO A 92 -6.24 -18.34 -14.87
N ASP A 93 -5.64 -18.54 -16.01
CA ASP A 93 -5.03 -19.79 -16.47
C ASP A 93 -3.59 -20.00 -15.95
N GLY A 94 -3.06 -19.03 -15.20
CA GLY A 94 -1.69 -19.04 -14.70
C GLY A 94 -0.63 -18.65 -15.72
N HIS A 95 -1.00 -18.35 -16.97
CA HIS A 95 -0.07 -17.92 -17.99
C HIS A 95 0.36 -16.48 -17.81
N PHE A 96 1.62 -16.20 -18.14
CA PHE A 96 2.16 -14.84 -18.17
C PHE A 96 1.35 -13.96 -19.13
N ARG A 97 1.04 -12.73 -18.70
CA ARG A 97 0.38 -11.71 -19.52
C ARG A 97 1.33 -10.58 -19.90
N PHE A 98 1.88 -9.93 -18.91
CA PHE A 98 2.84 -8.84 -19.09
C PHE A 98 3.59 -8.58 -17.78
N LYS A 99 4.65 -7.79 -17.86
CA LYS A 99 5.37 -7.25 -16.70
C LYS A 99 5.17 -5.75 -16.64
N SER A 100 4.81 -5.23 -15.45
CA SER A 100 4.75 -3.80 -15.15
C SER A 100 6.00 -3.36 -14.39
N ARG A 101 6.47 -2.14 -14.68
CA ARG A 101 7.47 -1.41 -13.88
C ARG A 101 6.84 -0.09 -13.45
N TYR A 102 7.02 0.27 -12.19
CA TYR A 102 6.40 1.44 -11.57
C TYR A 102 7.45 2.50 -11.29
N LYS A 103 7.13 3.76 -11.60
CA LYS A 103 7.94 4.93 -11.30
C LYS A 103 7.11 5.91 -10.46
N TYR A 104 7.74 6.46 -9.43
CA TYR A 104 7.10 7.37 -8.49
C TYR A 104 7.73 8.75 -8.58
N ASP A 105 6.92 9.78 -8.36
CA ASP A 105 7.38 11.16 -8.24
C ASP A 105 8.07 11.42 -6.89
N SER A 106 8.60 12.61 -6.71
CA SER A 106 9.28 13.04 -5.47
C SER A 106 8.37 13.04 -4.24
N SER A 107 7.05 13.05 -4.43
CA SER A 107 6.04 12.97 -3.36
C SER A 107 5.63 11.52 -3.06
N GLY A 108 6.23 10.53 -3.75
CA GLY A 108 5.91 9.09 -3.59
C GLY A 108 4.63 8.64 -4.29
N ARG A 109 4.08 9.46 -5.19
CA ARG A 109 2.89 9.11 -5.98
C ARG A 109 3.30 8.38 -7.26
N LEU A 110 2.52 7.37 -7.68
CA LEU A 110 2.77 6.63 -8.91
C LEU A 110 2.66 7.56 -10.13
N GLU A 111 3.80 7.89 -10.74
CA GLU A 111 3.89 8.79 -11.89
C GLU A 111 3.68 8.05 -13.21
N GLU A 112 4.34 6.89 -13.34
CA GLU A 112 4.36 6.13 -14.59
C GLU A 112 4.32 4.63 -14.32
N GLU A 113 3.63 3.90 -15.18
CA GLU A 113 3.68 2.44 -15.29
C GLU A 113 4.08 2.08 -16.72
N THR A 114 5.11 1.25 -16.87
CA THR A 114 5.57 0.73 -18.15
C THR A 114 5.24 -0.75 -18.23
N GLN A 115 4.48 -1.16 -19.23
CA GLN A 115 4.11 -2.56 -19.46
C GLN A 115 4.93 -3.16 -20.60
N SER A 116 5.47 -4.36 -20.38
CA SER A 116 6.30 -5.08 -21.35
C SER A 116 5.88 -6.54 -21.49
N ALA A 117 6.11 -7.10 -22.67
CA ALA A 117 6.00 -8.52 -22.94
C ALA A 117 7.09 -9.30 -22.20
N GLU A 118 7.02 -10.64 -22.22
CA GLU A 118 8.03 -11.53 -21.62
C GLU A 118 9.43 -11.32 -22.22
N SER A 119 9.49 -11.02 -23.52
CA SER A 119 10.74 -10.66 -24.22
C SER A 119 11.36 -9.32 -23.77
N GLY A 120 10.66 -8.54 -22.93
CA GLY A 120 11.05 -7.17 -22.56
C GLY A 120 10.58 -6.10 -23.56
N THR A 121 9.94 -6.47 -24.66
CA THR A 121 9.38 -5.52 -25.63
C THR A 121 8.31 -4.67 -24.95
N LEU A 122 8.44 -3.33 -25.04
CA LEU A 122 7.45 -2.39 -24.53
C LEU A 122 6.09 -2.66 -25.20
N LEU A 123 5.03 -2.69 -24.41
CA LEU A 123 3.64 -2.79 -24.87
C LEU A 123 2.94 -1.44 -24.75
N HIS A 124 2.94 -0.89 -23.56
CA HIS A 124 2.26 0.36 -23.22
C HIS A 124 3.03 1.13 -22.15
N LYS A 125 2.83 2.45 -22.17
CA LYS A 125 3.22 3.33 -21.08
C LYS A 125 1.97 4.04 -20.56
N ILE A 126 1.75 4.02 -19.26
CA ILE A 126 0.63 4.68 -18.57
C ILE A 126 1.23 5.81 -17.73
N VAL A 127 0.72 7.03 -17.91
CA VAL A 127 1.11 8.20 -17.13
C VAL A 127 -0.08 8.68 -16.32
N TYR A 128 0.12 8.82 -15.01
CA TYR A 128 -0.92 9.22 -14.06
C TYR A 128 -0.93 10.72 -13.85
N SER A 129 -2.10 11.30 -13.66
CA SER A 129 -2.31 12.73 -13.44
C SER A 129 -2.93 12.97 -12.06
N TYR A 130 -2.48 14.02 -11.38
CA TYR A 130 -2.92 14.40 -10.03
C TYR A 130 -3.28 15.88 -9.99
N ASP A 131 -4.22 16.27 -9.12
CA ASP A 131 -4.52 17.67 -8.82
C ASP A 131 -3.54 18.22 -7.77
N GLN A 132 -3.73 19.48 -7.43
CA GLN A 132 -2.89 20.19 -6.46
C GLN A 132 -2.98 19.59 -5.03
N THR A 133 -4.05 18.85 -4.72
CA THR A 133 -4.24 18.16 -3.44
C THR A 133 -3.56 16.79 -3.39
N GLY A 134 -3.00 16.31 -4.52
CA GLY A 134 -2.42 14.99 -4.67
C GLY A 134 -3.43 13.88 -4.97
N LYS A 135 -4.70 14.22 -5.22
CA LYS A 135 -5.72 13.27 -5.64
C LYS A 135 -5.54 12.93 -7.12
N ARG A 136 -5.55 11.63 -7.45
CA ARG A 136 -5.46 11.18 -8.85
C ARG A 136 -6.67 11.64 -9.65
N THR A 137 -6.43 12.37 -10.73
CA THR A 137 -7.45 12.91 -11.65
C THR A 137 -7.61 12.08 -12.92
N GLY A 138 -6.71 11.16 -13.19
CA GLY A 138 -6.81 10.28 -14.34
C GLY A 138 -5.50 9.63 -14.73
N TYR A 139 -5.49 9.07 -15.95
CA TYR A 139 -4.28 8.55 -16.59
C TYR A 139 -4.38 8.64 -18.10
N SER A 140 -3.22 8.62 -18.78
CA SER A 140 -3.07 8.55 -20.22
C SER A 140 -2.27 7.31 -20.60
N ILE A 141 -2.68 6.59 -21.65
CA ILE A 141 -2.01 5.40 -22.17
C ILE A 141 -1.36 5.75 -23.50
N PHE A 142 -0.09 5.40 -23.62
CA PHE A 142 0.70 5.58 -24.82
C PHE A 142 1.14 4.23 -25.38
N ASP A 143 1.19 4.12 -26.71
CA ASP A 143 1.76 2.97 -27.41
C ASP A 143 3.30 3.01 -27.42
N THR A 144 3.91 2.04 -28.09
CA THR A 144 5.36 1.89 -28.22
C THR A 144 6.04 3.06 -28.96
N ASN A 145 5.29 3.83 -29.77
CA ASN A 145 5.77 4.98 -30.52
C ASN A 145 5.54 6.31 -29.77
N GLY A 146 5.02 6.24 -28.54
CA GLY A 146 4.66 7.43 -27.75
C GLY A 146 3.37 8.10 -28.17
N LYS A 147 2.56 7.48 -29.03
CA LYS A 147 1.25 7.98 -29.43
C LYS A 147 0.23 7.71 -28.34
N LEU A 148 -0.57 8.72 -28.00
CA LEU A 148 -1.70 8.59 -27.07
C LEU A 148 -2.77 7.68 -27.69
N VAL A 149 -3.06 6.56 -27.03
CA VAL A 149 -4.06 5.56 -27.47
C VAL A 149 -5.27 5.45 -26.52
N GLY A 150 -5.17 6.01 -25.32
CA GLY A 150 -6.26 6.03 -24.34
C GLY A 150 -6.06 7.10 -23.30
N ARG A 151 -7.18 7.59 -22.72
CA ARG A 151 -7.19 8.53 -21.60
C ARG A 151 -8.41 8.27 -20.73
N THR A 152 -8.21 8.34 -19.42
CA THR A 152 -9.31 8.35 -18.43
C THR A 152 -9.18 9.61 -17.58
N ILE A 153 -10.30 10.29 -17.33
CA ILE A 153 -10.38 11.47 -16.46
C ILE A 153 -11.34 11.10 -15.34
N ALA A 154 -10.95 11.33 -14.08
CA ALA A 154 -11.81 11.08 -12.93
C ALA A 154 -13.08 11.95 -13.04
N GLY A 155 -14.26 11.33 -12.88
CA GLY A 155 -15.55 12.00 -13.04
C GLY A 155 -16.15 11.94 -14.44
N SER A 156 -15.45 11.43 -15.45
CA SER A 156 -16.11 11.10 -16.73
C SER A 156 -16.91 9.80 -16.59
N PRO A 157 -18.19 9.79 -17.04
CA PRO A 157 -18.96 8.54 -17.05
C PRO A 157 -18.25 7.51 -17.94
N SER A 158 -18.17 6.27 -17.44
CA SER A 158 -17.65 5.15 -18.24
C SER A 158 -18.42 5.08 -19.58
N PRO A 159 -17.73 4.90 -20.71
CA PRO A 159 -18.39 4.74 -21.99
C PRO A 159 -19.34 3.54 -21.90
N THR A 160 -20.65 3.80 -22.01
CA THR A 160 -21.68 2.75 -22.01
C THR A 160 -21.41 1.86 -23.23
N ARG A 161 -21.04 0.60 -22.97
CA ARG A 161 -20.86 -0.39 -24.02
C ARG A 161 -22.20 -0.57 -24.71
N LYS A 162 -22.37 -0.01 -25.91
CA LYS A 162 -23.53 -0.32 -26.75
C LYS A 162 -23.53 -1.81 -27.03
N LYS A 163 -24.65 -2.46 -26.64
CA LYS A 163 -24.92 -3.86 -26.97
C LYS A 163 -25.14 -4.01 -28.48
#